data_1b9acba57dcf7e6681e4eba06aa46d4f
#
_entry.id   1b9acba57dcf7e6681e4eba06aa46d4f
#
_cell.length_a   1.000
_cell.length_b   1.000
_cell.length_c   1.000
_cell.angle_alpha   90.00
_cell.angle_beta   90.00
_cell.angle_gamma   90.00
#
_symmetry.space_group_name_H-M   'P 1'
#
loop_
_entity.id
_entity.type
_entity.pdbx_description
1 polymer ?
#
loop_
_entity_poly.entity_id
_entity_poly.type
_entity_poly.pdbx_seq_one_letter_code
_entity_poly.pdbx_strand_id
1 'polypeptide(L)'
;MKDLISVIVPVYNVEPFISSCLDSLSKQIYQNFEVLLVNDGSTDNSGAICREYADRDSRFHYFEKENAGVADARNFGIERSKEDYITFVDSDDWVTEEYLLILIETLKEQHSEIVVSTYSIYNESDGLFYTHVFESDYYVKSYNSKLLLEELPLLEGYDMSFLTSWGILFKRELFQEVQFPFGRVCEDIGTNYQLFMQVEKVTYVNKVLYWYRVGKEGLSNSYSPKMMRDDCDFRLERIAVLALKGYDVSKYLDQMKFYLKYRHDIAIQRELKENVETRRLEMLDYLLNGNKYN
;
A
#
# COMPACT_ATOMS: atom_id res chain seq x y z
N MET A 1 6.30 -7.78 -26.93
CA MET A 1 6.47 -8.56 -25.69
C MET A 1 5.25 -8.25 -24.89
N LYS A 2 4.36 -9.19 -24.70
CA LYS A 2 3.09 -8.95 -24.00
C LYS A 2 3.27 -9.41 -22.57
N ASP A 3 2.73 -8.61 -21.63
CA ASP A 3 2.55 -8.97 -20.23
C ASP A 3 3.84 -8.93 -19.38
N LEU A 4 4.75 -8.02 -19.62
CA LEU A 4 5.89 -7.80 -18.73
C LEU A 4 5.43 -7.03 -17.48
N ILE A 5 5.87 -7.48 -16.31
CA ILE A 5 5.55 -6.89 -15.01
C ILE A 5 6.78 -6.16 -14.49
N SER A 6 6.66 -4.87 -14.17
CA SER A 6 7.68 -4.14 -13.41
C SER A 6 7.37 -4.25 -11.91
N VAL A 7 8.25 -4.91 -11.18
CA VAL A 7 8.20 -4.99 -9.71
C VAL A 7 9.06 -3.85 -9.15
N ILE A 8 8.44 -2.87 -8.51
CA ILE A 8 9.13 -1.72 -7.92
C ILE A 8 9.40 -2.00 -6.45
N VAL A 9 10.66 -1.96 -6.06
CA VAL A 9 11.12 -2.19 -4.68
C VAL A 9 11.82 -0.92 -4.17
N PRO A 10 11.12 -0.10 -3.34
CA PRO A 10 11.77 1.03 -2.66
C PRO A 10 12.68 0.50 -1.55
N VAL A 11 13.93 0.99 -1.49
CA VAL A 11 14.96 0.50 -0.56
C VAL A 11 15.52 1.67 0.25
N TYR A 12 15.43 1.58 1.58
CA TYR A 12 16.07 2.53 2.49
C TYR A 12 16.40 1.91 3.84
N ASN A 13 17.68 1.69 4.13
CA ASN A 13 18.20 1.16 5.41
C ASN A 13 17.48 -0.12 5.87
N VAL A 14 17.50 -1.15 5.03
CA VAL A 14 16.83 -2.45 5.23
C VAL A 14 17.83 -3.64 5.11
N GLU A 15 19.08 -3.41 5.39
CA GLU A 15 20.16 -4.42 5.29
C GLU A 15 19.78 -5.79 5.88
N PRO A 16 19.13 -5.90 7.06
CA PRO A 16 18.79 -7.20 7.64
C PRO A 16 17.73 -7.99 6.85
N PHE A 17 16.94 -7.33 6.00
CA PHE A 17 15.73 -7.88 5.40
C PHE A 17 15.80 -8.04 3.89
N ILE A 18 16.52 -7.15 3.22
CA ILE A 18 16.52 -7.01 1.76
C ILE A 18 16.83 -8.31 1.02
N SER A 19 17.72 -9.15 1.53
CA SER A 19 18.07 -10.42 0.89
C SER A 19 16.88 -11.37 0.82
N SER A 20 16.03 -11.42 1.86
CA SER A 20 14.83 -12.26 1.86
C SER A 20 13.82 -11.79 0.81
N CYS A 21 13.66 -10.48 0.66
CA CYS A 21 12.83 -9.88 -0.38
C CYS A 21 13.32 -10.27 -1.77
N LEU A 22 14.59 -10.01 -2.07
CA LEU A 22 15.18 -10.25 -3.39
C LEU A 22 15.24 -11.74 -3.75
N ASP A 23 15.51 -12.62 -2.79
CA ASP A 23 15.46 -14.07 -2.97
C ASP A 23 14.07 -14.54 -3.37
N SER A 24 13.02 -13.99 -2.76
CA SER A 24 11.63 -14.34 -3.09
C SER A 24 11.24 -13.91 -4.51
N LEU A 25 11.74 -12.76 -4.93
CA LEU A 25 11.54 -12.26 -6.30
C LEU A 25 12.35 -13.06 -7.33
N SER A 26 13.57 -13.47 -7.00
CA SER A 26 14.40 -14.31 -7.88
C SER A 26 13.75 -15.65 -8.21
N LYS A 27 12.95 -16.19 -7.27
CA LYS A 27 12.30 -17.51 -7.37
C LYS A 27 10.92 -17.48 -8.02
N GLN A 28 10.47 -16.34 -8.54
CA GLN A 28 9.15 -16.25 -9.16
C GLN A 28 8.98 -17.24 -10.30
N ILE A 29 7.85 -17.98 -10.32
CA ILE A 29 7.50 -18.94 -11.37
C ILE A 29 7.25 -18.20 -12.69
N TYR A 30 6.57 -17.06 -12.65
CA TYR A 30 6.40 -16.18 -13.79
C TYR A 30 7.73 -15.53 -14.16
N GLN A 31 8.21 -15.73 -15.41
CA GLN A 31 9.56 -15.30 -15.80
C GLN A 31 9.61 -13.96 -16.56
N ASN A 32 8.47 -13.45 -17.01
CA ASN A 32 8.42 -12.22 -17.81
C ASN A 32 8.23 -10.98 -16.94
N PHE A 33 9.23 -10.65 -16.15
CA PHE A 33 9.21 -9.48 -15.25
C PHE A 33 10.59 -8.83 -15.14
N GLU A 34 10.60 -7.59 -14.70
CA GLU A 34 11.78 -6.85 -14.24
C GLU A 34 11.59 -6.42 -12.78
N VAL A 35 12.68 -6.22 -12.07
CA VAL A 35 12.71 -5.68 -10.70
C VAL A 35 13.48 -4.37 -10.70
N LEU A 36 12.82 -3.29 -10.32
CA LEU A 36 13.42 -1.95 -10.22
C LEU A 36 13.74 -1.68 -8.75
N LEU A 37 15.01 -1.87 -8.37
CA LEU A 37 15.54 -1.63 -7.04
C LEU A 37 15.87 -0.14 -6.90
N VAL A 38 15.02 0.60 -6.20
CA VAL A 38 15.18 2.05 -6.03
C VAL A 38 15.76 2.34 -4.65
N ASN A 39 17.09 2.47 -4.56
CA ASN A 39 17.79 2.85 -3.34
C ASN A 39 17.64 4.35 -3.08
N ASP A 40 16.84 4.69 -2.08
CA ASP A 40 16.53 6.04 -1.65
C ASP A 40 17.59 6.60 -0.67
N GLY A 41 18.87 6.47 -1.05
CA GLY A 41 19.99 7.01 -0.29
C GLY A 41 20.29 6.25 1.01
N SER A 42 20.25 4.91 1.00
CA SER A 42 20.62 4.09 2.17
C SER A 42 22.05 4.36 2.62
N THR A 43 22.26 4.35 3.93
CA THR A 43 23.55 4.55 4.58
C THR A 43 24.17 3.25 5.14
N ASP A 44 23.40 2.16 5.10
CA ASP A 44 23.82 0.79 5.44
C ASP A 44 24.23 -0.01 4.18
N ASN A 45 24.38 -1.33 4.28
CA ASN A 45 24.77 -2.17 3.16
C ASN A 45 23.63 -2.51 2.18
N SER A 46 22.42 -2.00 2.36
CA SER A 46 21.26 -2.28 1.49
C SER A 46 21.59 -2.03 0.01
N GLY A 47 22.23 -0.89 -0.30
CA GLY A 47 22.62 -0.56 -1.68
C GLY A 47 23.65 -1.52 -2.27
N ALA A 48 24.59 -2.01 -1.48
CA ALA A 48 25.60 -2.99 -1.92
C ALA A 48 24.95 -4.34 -2.25
N ILE A 49 24.05 -4.81 -1.37
CA ILE A 49 23.28 -6.06 -1.58
C ILE A 49 22.46 -5.96 -2.87
N CYS A 50 21.74 -4.85 -3.08
CA CYS A 50 20.94 -4.66 -4.30
C CYS A 50 21.79 -4.71 -5.58
N ARG A 51 22.99 -4.12 -5.58
CA ARG A 51 23.91 -4.20 -6.72
C ARG A 51 24.34 -5.64 -7.01
N GLU A 52 24.63 -6.44 -5.97
CA GLU A 52 24.97 -7.84 -6.16
C GLU A 52 23.87 -8.65 -6.86
N TYR A 53 22.60 -8.40 -6.51
CA TYR A 53 21.49 -9.06 -7.20
C TYR A 53 21.37 -8.60 -8.65
N ALA A 54 21.50 -7.30 -8.92
CA ALA A 54 21.47 -6.77 -10.28
C ALA A 54 22.63 -7.30 -11.15
N ASP A 55 23.80 -7.57 -10.57
CA ASP A 55 24.96 -8.16 -11.28
C ASP A 55 24.77 -9.66 -11.59
N ARG A 56 23.97 -10.38 -10.78
CA ARG A 56 23.75 -11.83 -10.94
C ARG A 56 22.56 -12.19 -11.81
N ASP A 57 21.52 -11.36 -11.82
CA ASP A 57 20.25 -11.63 -12.49
C ASP A 57 19.84 -10.42 -13.34
N SER A 58 19.83 -10.59 -14.65
CA SER A 58 19.52 -9.51 -15.61
C SER A 58 18.11 -8.94 -15.51
N ARG A 59 17.23 -9.58 -14.74
CA ARG A 59 15.88 -9.05 -14.45
C ARG A 59 15.91 -7.94 -13.41
N PHE A 60 16.98 -7.83 -12.62
CA PHE A 60 17.12 -6.84 -11.54
C PHE A 60 17.88 -5.62 -12.06
N HIS A 61 17.32 -4.44 -11.83
CA HIS A 61 17.90 -3.15 -12.23
C HIS A 61 18.06 -2.27 -11.00
N TYR A 62 19.28 -1.86 -10.70
CA TYR A 62 19.59 -1.01 -9.56
C TYR A 62 19.62 0.46 -9.93
N PHE A 63 18.96 1.27 -9.12
CA PHE A 63 18.97 2.72 -9.20
C PHE A 63 19.26 3.31 -7.81
N GLU A 64 20.01 4.41 -7.80
CA GLU A 64 20.33 5.13 -6.57
C GLU A 64 19.95 6.61 -6.73
N LYS A 65 19.41 7.18 -5.68
CA LYS A 65 19.01 8.59 -5.62
C LYS A 65 19.22 9.16 -4.22
N GLU A 66 19.19 10.49 -4.10
CA GLU A 66 19.14 11.14 -2.79
C GLU A 66 17.83 10.81 -2.08
N ASN A 67 17.89 10.66 -0.75
CA ASN A 67 16.73 10.31 0.06
C ASN A 67 15.63 11.39 -0.05
N ALA A 68 14.44 10.97 -0.44
CA ALA A 68 13.25 11.81 -0.54
C ALA A 68 11.97 11.10 -0.06
N GLY A 69 12.12 9.88 0.45
CA GLY A 69 11.04 9.06 1.03
C GLY A 69 10.41 8.07 0.07
N VAL A 70 9.65 7.12 0.63
CA VAL A 70 9.08 5.98 -0.09
C VAL A 70 8.19 6.38 -1.26
N ALA A 71 7.38 7.43 -1.12
CA ALA A 71 6.52 7.95 -2.20
C ALA A 71 7.34 8.37 -3.42
N ASP A 72 8.45 9.07 -3.20
CA ASP A 72 9.36 9.49 -4.26
C ASP A 72 10.08 8.30 -4.91
N ALA A 73 10.52 7.33 -4.11
CA ALA A 73 11.13 6.11 -4.62
C ALA A 73 10.16 5.29 -5.50
N ARG A 74 8.88 5.17 -5.10
CA ARG A 74 7.85 4.52 -5.92
C ARG A 74 7.60 5.28 -7.22
N ASN A 75 7.45 6.60 -7.19
CA ASN A 75 7.28 7.43 -8.39
C ASN A 75 8.47 7.31 -9.33
N PHE A 76 9.69 7.32 -8.79
CA PHE A 76 10.91 7.12 -9.56
C PHE A 76 10.91 5.76 -10.28
N GLY A 77 10.45 4.70 -9.61
CA GLY A 77 10.29 3.38 -10.21
C GLY A 77 9.22 3.37 -11.31
N ILE A 78 8.07 4.00 -11.10
CA ILE A 78 6.98 4.12 -12.09
C ILE A 78 7.48 4.81 -13.37
N GLU A 79 8.22 5.91 -13.25
CA GLU A 79 8.77 6.63 -14.40
C GLU A 79 9.74 5.77 -15.23
N ARG A 80 10.44 4.84 -14.60
CA ARG A 80 11.42 3.94 -15.25
C ARG A 80 10.83 2.65 -15.73
N SER A 81 9.65 2.27 -15.22
CA SER A 81 8.93 1.11 -15.73
C SER A 81 8.49 1.37 -17.17
N LYS A 82 8.71 0.40 -18.04
CA LYS A 82 8.42 0.52 -19.50
C LYS A 82 7.26 -0.35 -19.92
N GLU A 83 6.75 -1.13 -18.99
CA GLU A 83 5.95 -2.29 -19.28
C GLU A 83 4.47 -2.10 -18.94
N ASP A 84 3.65 -3.09 -19.27
CA ASP A 84 2.20 -2.98 -19.21
C ASP A 84 1.63 -3.00 -17.78
N TYR A 85 2.39 -3.60 -16.84
CA TYR A 85 1.92 -3.84 -15.48
C TYR A 85 2.95 -3.43 -14.43
N ILE A 86 2.45 -2.95 -13.29
CA ILE A 86 3.26 -2.54 -12.13
C ILE A 86 2.74 -3.25 -10.88
N THR A 87 3.67 -3.73 -10.05
CA THR A 87 3.41 -4.12 -8.68
C THR A 87 4.50 -3.57 -7.77
N PHE A 88 4.18 -3.36 -6.50
CA PHE A 88 5.13 -2.91 -5.49
C PHE A 88 5.39 -4.03 -4.48
N VAL A 89 6.63 -4.13 -4.03
CA VAL A 89 7.03 -5.00 -2.92
C VAL A 89 7.91 -4.19 -1.99
N ASP A 90 7.54 -4.09 -0.74
CA ASP A 90 8.35 -3.39 0.25
C ASP A 90 9.59 -4.23 0.60
N SER A 91 10.72 -3.57 0.77
CA SER A 91 12.04 -4.22 0.82
C SER A 91 12.32 -5.01 2.11
N ASP A 92 11.49 -4.87 3.13
CA ASP A 92 11.49 -5.65 4.38
C ASP A 92 10.53 -6.84 4.38
N ASP A 93 9.74 -7.00 3.31
CA ASP A 93 8.74 -8.04 3.10
C ASP A 93 9.22 -9.11 2.10
N TRP A 94 8.40 -10.13 1.83
CA TRP A 94 8.67 -11.12 0.78
C TRP A 94 7.36 -11.68 0.21
N VAL A 95 7.45 -12.35 -0.93
CA VAL A 95 6.30 -12.88 -1.67
C VAL A 95 6.42 -14.39 -1.91
N THR A 96 5.30 -15.05 -2.21
CA THR A 96 5.32 -16.46 -2.61
C THR A 96 5.89 -16.62 -4.03
N GLU A 97 6.37 -17.81 -4.38
CA GLU A 97 6.91 -18.08 -5.73
C GLU A 97 5.85 -17.91 -6.82
N GLU A 98 4.57 -18.04 -6.49
CA GLU A 98 3.42 -17.92 -7.40
C GLU A 98 2.87 -16.49 -7.50
N TYR A 99 3.42 -15.52 -6.76
CA TYR A 99 2.87 -14.17 -6.61
C TYR A 99 2.57 -13.51 -7.96
N LEU A 100 3.57 -13.36 -8.81
CA LEU A 100 3.38 -12.71 -10.12
C LEU A 100 2.49 -13.53 -11.05
N LEU A 101 2.61 -14.86 -11.01
CA LEU A 101 1.82 -15.75 -11.87
C LEU A 101 0.33 -15.63 -11.57
N ILE A 102 -0.06 -15.76 -10.31
CA ILE A 102 -1.47 -15.71 -9.92
C ILE A 102 -2.08 -14.34 -10.17
N LEU A 103 -1.35 -13.27 -9.90
CA LEU A 103 -1.83 -11.92 -10.14
C LEU A 103 -2.10 -11.66 -11.62
N ILE A 104 -1.15 -12.03 -12.51
CA ILE A 104 -1.30 -11.77 -13.95
C ILE A 104 -2.35 -12.67 -14.61
N GLU A 105 -2.43 -13.95 -14.21
CA GLU A 105 -3.45 -14.87 -14.71
C GLU A 105 -4.84 -14.41 -14.29
N THR A 106 -5.02 -14.06 -13.01
CA THR A 106 -6.29 -13.53 -12.50
C THR A 106 -6.70 -12.24 -13.21
N LEU A 107 -5.74 -11.31 -13.43
CA LEU A 107 -6.00 -10.07 -14.14
C LEU A 107 -6.56 -10.33 -15.55
N LYS A 108 -5.99 -11.29 -16.26
CA LYS A 108 -6.41 -11.67 -17.62
C LYS A 108 -7.73 -12.41 -17.64
N GLU A 109 -7.88 -13.45 -16.80
CA GLU A 109 -9.09 -14.27 -16.72
C GLU A 109 -10.31 -13.45 -16.35
N GLN A 110 -10.14 -12.52 -15.43
CA GLN A 110 -11.21 -11.66 -14.96
C GLN A 110 -11.38 -10.40 -15.83
N HIS A 111 -10.53 -10.17 -16.83
CA HIS A 111 -10.49 -8.94 -17.61
C HIS A 111 -10.49 -7.69 -16.71
N SER A 112 -9.65 -7.72 -15.69
CA SER A 112 -9.52 -6.64 -14.70
C SER A 112 -8.31 -5.76 -15.02
N GLU A 113 -8.27 -4.57 -14.46
CA GLU A 113 -7.13 -3.65 -14.59
C GLU A 113 -6.33 -3.55 -13.30
N ILE A 114 -6.95 -4.02 -12.19
CA ILE A 114 -6.34 -4.08 -10.86
C ILE A 114 -6.70 -5.43 -10.23
N VAL A 115 -5.68 -6.12 -9.71
CA VAL A 115 -5.86 -7.36 -8.92
C VAL A 115 -5.17 -7.18 -7.58
N VAL A 116 -5.92 -7.42 -6.52
CA VAL A 116 -5.50 -7.33 -5.11
C VAL A 116 -5.38 -8.74 -4.55
N SER A 117 -4.24 -9.10 -3.97
CA SER A 117 -4.09 -10.35 -3.21
C SER A 117 -4.23 -10.11 -1.71
N THR A 118 -4.53 -11.16 -0.96
CA THR A 118 -4.41 -11.09 0.50
C THR A 118 -2.98 -11.39 0.96
N TYR A 119 -2.73 -11.18 2.24
CA TYR A 119 -1.42 -11.29 2.87
C TYR A 119 -1.51 -12.08 4.18
N SER A 120 -0.35 -12.43 4.69
CA SER A 120 -0.17 -12.92 6.07
C SER A 120 0.89 -12.07 6.77
N ILE A 121 0.75 -11.92 8.07
CA ILE A 121 1.69 -11.16 8.90
C ILE A 121 2.73 -12.12 9.46
N TYR A 122 4.01 -11.77 9.32
CA TYR A 122 5.10 -12.38 10.07
C TYR A 122 5.52 -11.45 11.20
N ASN A 123 5.37 -11.89 12.43
CA ASN A 123 5.76 -11.10 13.60
C ASN A 123 7.15 -11.53 14.07
N GLU A 124 8.13 -10.63 13.96
CA GLU A 124 9.50 -10.88 14.37
C GLU A 124 9.65 -11.11 15.89
N SER A 125 8.73 -10.58 16.71
CA SER A 125 8.85 -10.66 18.16
C SER A 125 8.65 -12.08 18.70
N ASP A 126 7.84 -12.89 18.03
CA ASP A 126 7.50 -14.27 18.41
C ASP A 126 7.86 -15.30 17.32
N GLY A 127 8.24 -14.84 16.12
CA GLY A 127 8.58 -15.69 14.98
C GLY A 127 7.37 -16.41 14.36
N LEU A 128 6.15 -15.94 14.63
CA LEU A 128 4.92 -16.60 14.17
C LEU A 128 4.29 -15.89 12.98
N PHE A 129 3.53 -16.69 12.21
CA PHE A 129 2.71 -16.19 11.12
C PHE A 129 1.25 -16.06 11.56
N TYR A 130 0.67 -14.91 11.26
CA TYR A 130 -0.72 -14.61 11.53
C TYR A 130 -1.46 -14.43 10.21
N THR A 131 -2.32 -15.40 9.90
CA THR A 131 -3.17 -15.34 8.71
C THR A 131 -4.64 -15.28 9.11
N HIS A 132 -5.41 -14.48 8.40
CA HIS A 132 -6.86 -14.39 8.56
C HIS A 132 -7.62 -15.18 7.49
N VAL A 133 -6.89 -15.85 6.59
CA VAL A 133 -7.44 -16.63 5.48
C VAL A 133 -6.90 -18.05 5.53
N PHE A 134 -7.77 -19.04 5.41
CA PHE A 134 -7.39 -20.43 5.29
C PHE A 134 -7.29 -20.83 3.81
N GLU A 135 -6.34 -21.70 3.45
CA GLU A 135 -6.19 -22.20 2.08
C GLU A 135 -7.46 -22.85 1.53
N SER A 136 -8.29 -23.45 2.40
CA SER A 136 -9.60 -24.02 2.03
C SER A 136 -10.60 -22.98 1.53
N ASP A 137 -10.40 -21.71 1.83
CA ASP A 137 -11.33 -20.62 1.57
C ASP A 137 -10.93 -19.81 0.34
N TYR A 138 -10.09 -20.39 -0.54
CA TYR A 138 -9.68 -19.73 -1.77
C TYR A 138 -10.87 -19.36 -2.65
N TYR A 139 -10.91 -18.08 -3.02
CA TYR A 139 -11.85 -17.55 -4.02
C TYR A 139 -11.26 -16.37 -4.75
N VAL A 140 -11.80 -16.12 -5.95
CA VAL A 140 -11.57 -14.89 -6.71
C VAL A 140 -12.90 -14.14 -6.80
N LYS A 141 -12.88 -12.85 -6.49
CA LYS A 141 -14.08 -12.01 -6.52
C LYS A 141 -13.78 -10.66 -7.16
N SER A 142 -14.55 -10.33 -8.20
CA SER A 142 -14.51 -8.99 -8.79
C SER A 142 -15.56 -8.09 -8.14
N TYR A 143 -15.13 -6.92 -7.71
CA TYR A 143 -15.98 -5.87 -7.16
C TYR A 143 -16.19 -4.78 -8.21
N ASN A 144 -17.42 -4.29 -8.34
CA ASN A 144 -17.62 -3.01 -9.01
C ASN A 144 -16.88 -1.92 -8.24
N SER A 145 -16.09 -1.12 -8.93
CA SER A 145 -15.19 -0.15 -8.29
C SER A 145 -15.93 0.89 -7.47
N LYS A 146 -17.09 1.38 -7.95
CA LYS A 146 -17.89 2.33 -7.18
C LYS A 146 -18.37 1.71 -5.87
N LEU A 147 -18.95 0.52 -5.93
CA LEU A 147 -19.42 -0.19 -4.73
C LEU A 147 -18.28 -0.54 -3.79
N LEU A 148 -17.12 -0.96 -4.32
CA LEU A 148 -15.92 -1.20 -3.52
C LEU A 148 -15.52 0.04 -2.74
N LEU A 149 -15.44 1.19 -3.42
CA LEU A 149 -15.06 2.46 -2.80
C LEU A 149 -16.07 2.91 -1.73
N GLU A 150 -17.37 2.71 -1.94
CA GLU A 150 -18.41 3.03 -0.95
C GLU A 150 -18.38 2.08 0.27
N GLU A 151 -17.91 0.84 0.10
CA GLU A 151 -17.78 -0.18 1.16
C GLU A 151 -16.38 -0.24 1.80
N LEU A 152 -15.40 0.44 1.22
CA LEU A 152 -14.01 0.35 1.63
C LEU A 152 -13.78 0.58 3.15
N PRO A 153 -14.48 1.52 3.83
CA PRO A 153 -14.32 1.70 5.26
C PRO A 153 -14.64 0.46 6.11
N LEU A 154 -15.55 -0.39 5.64
CA LEU A 154 -15.89 -1.64 6.32
C LEU A 154 -14.81 -2.70 6.08
N LEU A 155 -14.25 -2.76 4.86
CA LEU A 155 -13.18 -3.70 4.52
C LEU A 155 -11.89 -3.37 5.26
N GLU A 156 -11.52 -2.10 5.34
CA GLU A 156 -10.32 -1.59 6.02
C GLU A 156 -10.23 -2.01 7.50
N GLY A 157 -11.35 -2.29 8.14
CA GLY A 157 -11.41 -2.76 9.53
C GLY A 157 -10.93 -4.22 9.71
N TYR A 158 -10.89 -5.00 8.63
CA TYR A 158 -10.58 -6.44 8.67
C TYR A 158 -9.39 -6.83 7.79
N ASP A 159 -9.19 -6.11 6.67
CA ASP A 159 -8.21 -6.46 5.66
C ASP A 159 -7.56 -5.19 5.09
N MET A 160 -6.25 -5.05 5.26
CA MET A 160 -5.48 -3.92 4.75
C MET A 160 -5.15 -4.03 3.25
N SER A 161 -5.46 -5.15 2.59
CA SER A 161 -5.06 -5.41 1.19
C SER A 161 -5.47 -4.31 0.22
N PHE A 162 -6.57 -3.60 0.48
CA PHE A 162 -7.02 -2.49 -0.35
C PHE A 162 -6.41 -1.13 0.04
N LEU A 163 -5.73 -1.06 1.19
CA LEU A 163 -5.10 0.17 1.69
C LEU A 163 -3.64 0.31 1.30
N THR A 164 -2.97 -0.81 1.09
CA THR A 164 -1.53 -0.87 0.81
C THR A 164 -1.27 -0.90 -0.68
N SER A 165 -0.14 -0.38 -1.14
CA SER A 165 0.24 -0.47 -2.55
C SER A 165 0.92 -1.79 -2.89
N TRP A 166 1.48 -2.51 -1.91
CA TRP A 166 2.01 -3.85 -2.10
C TRP A 166 0.90 -4.90 -2.20
N GLY A 167 1.21 -6.06 -2.76
CA GLY A 167 0.23 -7.15 -2.94
C GLY A 167 -0.78 -6.89 -4.05
N ILE A 168 -0.59 -5.85 -4.85
CA ILE A 168 -1.52 -5.44 -5.90
C ILE A 168 -0.78 -5.39 -7.26
N LEU A 169 -1.42 -5.90 -8.29
CA LEU A 169 -1.00 -5.73 -9.68
C LEU A 169 -1.89 -4.70 -10.36
N PHE A 170 -1.28 -3.68 -10.91
CA PHE A 170 -1.94 -2.59 -11.61
C PHE A 170 -1.57 -2.58 -13.09
N LYS A 171 -2.50 -2.19 -13.97
CA LYS A 171 -2.09 -1.68 -15.28
C LYS A 171 -1.29 -0.39 -15.10
N ARG A 172 -0.14 -0.30 -15.77
CA ARG A 172 0.75 0.87 -15.68
C ARG A 172 0.09 2.18 -16.08
N GLU A 173 -0.81 2.15 -17.06
CA GLU A 173 -1.51 3.34 -17.54
C GLU A 173 -2.28 4.11 -16.47
N LEU A 174 -2.70 3.44 -15.38
CA LEU A 174 -3.40 4.06 -14.26
C LEU A 174 -2.54 5.09 -13.51
N PHE A 175 -1.23 5.01 -13.64
CA PHE A 175 -0.29 5.95 -13.02
C PHE A 175 0.04 7.18 -13.89
N GLN A 176 -0.59 7.35 -15.06
CA GLN A 176 -0.36 8.52 -15.91
C GLN A 176 -0.79 9.84 -15.25
N GLU A 177 -1.87 9.80 -14.48
CA GLU A 177 -2.45 10.98 -13.81
C GLU A 177 -2.41 10.88 -12.28
N VAL A 178 -1.97 9.74 -11.73
CA VAL A 178 -1.89 9.49 -10.27
C VAL A 178 -0.45 9.25 -9.88
N GLN A 179 0.02 10.02 -8.92
CA GLN A 179 1.35 9.88 -8.33
C GLN A 179 1.23 9.72 -6.82
N PHE A 180 2.19 9.04 -6.22
CA PHE A 180 2.33 9.02 -4.76
C PHE A 180 2.68 10.42 -4.26
N PRO A 181 2.03 10.90 -3.18
CA PRO A 181 2.20 12.26 -2.68
C PRO A 181 3.60 12.49 -2.09
N PHE A 182 4.38 13.35 -2.74
CA PHE A 182 5.75 13.67 -2.36
C PHE A 182 5.86 14.20 -0.93
N GLY A 183 6.87 13.72 -0.20
CA GLY A 183 7.19 14.21 1.15
C GLY A 183 6.17 13.83 2.24
N ARG A 184 5.16 13.01 1.93
CA ARG A 184 4.13 12.52 2.85
C ARG A 184 4.39 11.06 3.23
N VAL A 185 3.89 10.65 4.39
CA VAL A 185 3.80 9.25 4.84
C VAL A 185 2.35 8.77 4.77
N CYS A 186 2.09 7.47 4.84
CA CYS A 186 0.76 6.88 4.59
C CYS A 186 0.23 7.21 3.18
N GLU A 187 1.12 7.29 2.24
CA GLU A 187 0.89 7.70 0.85
C GLU A 187 -0.08 6.76 0.11
N ASP A 188 -0.14 5.50 0.52
CA ASP A 188 -1.05 4.49 -0.02
C ASP A 188 -2.51 4.90 0.14
N ILE A 189 -2.88 5.43 1.32
CA ILE A 189 -4.24 5.91 1.61
C ILE A 189 -4.63 7.05 0.66
N GLY A 190 -3.66 7.90 0.33
CA GLY A 190 -3.87 9.02 -0.60
C GLY A 190 -3.89 8.62 -2.07
N THR A 191 -3.37 7.44 -2.43
CA THR A 191 -3.14 7.03 -3.81
C THR A 191 -4.12 5.96 -4.29
N ASN A 192 -4.30 4.87 -3.55
CA ASN A 192 -5.02 3.68 -4.03
C ASN A 192 -6.47 3.97 -4.43
N TYR A 193 -7.20 4.77 -3.64
CA TYR A 193 -8.59 5.09 -3.99
C TYR A 193 -8.71 5.83 -5.32
N GLN A 194 -7.70 6.64 -5.69
CA GLN A 194 -7.67 7.34 -6.97
C GLN A 194 -7.44 6.37 -8.13
N LEU A 195 -6.60 5.34 -7.94
CA LEU A 195 -6.41 4.28 -8.92
C LEU A 195 -7.70 3.45 -9.08
N PHE A 196 -8.36 3.11 -7.98
CA PHE A 196 -9.64 2.37 -8.02
C PHE A 196 -10.76 3.17 -8.69
N MET A 197 -10.78 4.51 -8.59
CA MET A 197 -11.75 5.35 -9.29
C MET A 197 -11.62 5.34 -10.82
N GLN A 198 -10.45 4.96 -11.36
CA GLN A 198 -10.22 4.97 -12.80
C GLN A 198 -10.75 3.73 -13.52
N VAL A 199 -11.12 2.68 -12.79
CA VAL A 199 -11.51 1.38 -13.35
C VAL A 199 -12.97 1.03 -13.05
N GLU A 200 -13.56 0.17 -13.87
CA GLU A 200 -14.92 -0.30 -13.61
C GLU A 200 -14.99 -1.37 -12.52
N LYS A 201 -13.91 -2.14 -12.38
CA LYS A 201 -13.85 -3.22 -11.40
C LYS A 201 -12.43 -3.43 -10.85
N VAL A 202 -12.39 -3.90 -9.61
CA VAL A 202 -11.19 -4.38 -8.92
C VAL A 202 -11.40 -5.84 -8.56
N THR A 203 -10.43 -6.70 -8.87
CA THR A 203 -10.52 -8.13 -8.56
C THR A 203 -9.68 -8.46 -7.35
N TYR A 204 -10.25 -9.20 -6.41
CA TYR A 204 -9.60 -9.68 -5.20
C TYR A 204 -9.36 -11.18 -5.27
N VAL A 205 -8.16 -11.60 -4.92
CA VAL A 205 -7.73 -12.99 -4.80
C VAL A 205 -7.52 -13.31 -3.33
N ASN A 206 -8.40 -14.14 -2.76
CA ASN A 206 -8.30 -14.59 -1.38
C ASN A 206 -7.24 -15.70 -1.24
N LYS A 207 -6.01 -15.40 -1.64
CA LYS A 207 -4.85 -16.28 -1.48
C LYS A 207 -3.71 -15.47 -0.89
N VAL A 208 -3.06 -16.00 0.16
CA VAL A 208 -1.86 -15.39 0.73
C VAL A 208 -0.74 -15.48 -0.29
N LEU A 209 -0.42 -14.36 -0.91
CA LEU A 209 0.67 -14.23 -1.88
C LEU A 209 1.78 -13.31 -1.37
N TYR A 210 1.50 -12.55 -0.32
CA TYR A 210 2.38 -11.55 0.26
C TYR A 210 2.58 -11.82 1.76
N TRP A 211 3.83 -11.70 2.22
CA TRP A 211 4.22 -11.88 3.60
C TRP A 211 4.68 -10.52 4.16
N TYR A 212 3.82 -9.91 4.97
CA TYR A 212 4.06 -8.63 5.60
C TYR A 212 4.81 -8.81 6.92
N ARG A 213 6.00 -8.23 7.03
CA ARG A 213 6.83 -8.28 8.24
C ARG A 213 6.44 -7.19 9.23
N VAL A 214 6.20 -7.57 10.47
CA VAL A 214 5.98 -6.65 11.58
C VAL A 214 7.09 -6.81 12.60
N GLY A 215 7.91 -5.78 12.75
CA GLY A 215 9.01 -5.68 13.73
C GLY A 215 8.83 -4.52 14.70
N LYS A 216 9.74 -4.40 15.68
CA LYS A 216 9.69 -3.31 16.66
C LYS A 216 9.99 -1.93 16.07
N GLU A 217 10.72 -1.85 14.97
CA GLU A 217 11.27 -0.62 14.38
C GLU A 217 10.61 -0.20 13.05
N GLY A 218 9.53 -0.85 12.63
CA GLY A 218 8.83 -0.52 11.38
C GLY A 218 8.21 0.88 11.39
N LEU A 219 8.18 1.56 10.23
CA LEU A 219 7.53 2.86 10.05
C LEU A 219 6.08 2.85 10.51
N SER A 220 5.37 1.74 10.29
CA SER A 220 3.97 1.53 10.68
C SER A 220 3.75 1.59 12.21
N ASN A 221 4.80 1.36 13.01
CA ASN A 221 4.75 1.43 14.48
C ASN A 221 5.15 2.81 15.03
N SER A 222 5.61 3.73 14.18
CA SER A 222 6.03 5.07 14.60
C SER A 222 4.83 6.02 14.61
N TYR A 223 4.14 6.12 15.74
CA TYR A 223 3.11 7.17 15.93
C TYR A 223 3.73 8.57 16.03
N SER A 224 4.39 9.02 14.96
CA SER A 224 4.94 10.36 14.90
C SER A 224 3.84 11.39 14.64
N PRO A 225 3.99 12.65 15.11
CA PRO A 225 3.02 13.72 14.79
C PRO A 225 2.81 13.91 13.29
N LYS A 226 3.86 13.68 12.49
CA LYS A 226 3.78 13.75 11.02
C LYS A 226 2.89 12.64 10.47
N MET A 227 3.10 11.38 10.91
CA MET A 227 2.28 10.26 10.47
C MET A 227 0.81 10.45 10.84
N MET A 228 0.52 10.86 12.08
CA MET A 228 -0.85 11.12 12.53
C MET A 228 -1.55 12.18 11.68
N ARG A 229 -0.84 13.26 11.34
CA ARG A 229 -1.38 14.33 10.50
C ARG A 229 -1.62 13.85 9.07
N ASP A 230 -0.63 13.23 8.44
CA ASP A 230 -0.70 12.80 7.04
C ASP A 230 -1.80 11.76 6.83
N ASP A 231 -1.91 10.75 7.70
CA ASP A 231 -2.98 9.74 7.70
C ASP A 231 -4.37 10.40 7.81
N CYS A 232 -4.54 11.31 8.77
CA CYS A 232 -5.80 12.02 8.95
C CYS A 232 -6.15 12.90 7.74
N ASP A 233 -5.18 13.62 7.19
CA ASP A 233 -5.39 14.50 6.03
C ASP A 233 -5.80 13.69 4.81
N PHE A 234 -5.14 12.57 4.52
CA PHE A 234 -5.51 11.70 3.39
C PHE A 234 -6.91 11.09 3.53
N ARG A 235 -7.30 10.69 4.74
CA ARG A 235 -8.66 10.19 4.97
C ARG A 235 -9.72 11.26 4.73
N LEU A 236 -9.49 12.48 5.19
CA LEU A 236 -10.39 13.62 4.94
C LEU A 236 -10.41 14.03 3.47
N GLU A 237 -9.25 14.06 2.83
CA GLU A 237 -9.13 14.34 1.39
C GLU A 237 -9.88 13.29 0.57
N ARG A 238 -9.72 12.00 0.86
CA ARG A 238 -10.45 10.91 0.21
C ARG A 238 -11.97 11.09 0.36
N ILE A 239 -12.46 11.40 1.58
CA ILE A 239 -13.88 11.67 1.81
C ILE A 239 -14.36 12.83 0.93
N ALA A 240 -13.62 13.93 0.90
CA ALA A 240 -14.00 15.10 0.13
C ALA A 240 -14.04 14.80 -1.38
N VAL A 241 -13.02 14.15 -1.90
CA VAL A 241 -12.94 13.78 -3.34
C VAL A 241 -14.07 12.84 -3.72
N LEU A 242 -14.31 11.79 -2.95
CA LEU A 242 -15.38 10.82 -3.22
C LEU A 242 -16.77 11.49 -3.17
N ALA A 243 -17.03 12.34 -2.18
CA ALA A 243 -18.29 13.08 -2.09
C ALA A 243 -18.52 14.00 -3.29
N LEU A 244 -17.49 14.76 -3.71
CA LEU A 244 -17.56 15.64 -4.89
C LEU A 244 -17.77 14.86 -6.19
N LYS A 245 -17.36 13.60 -6.25
CA LYS A 245 -17.58 12.70 -7.39
C LYS A 245 -18.91 11.93 -7.31
N GLY A 246 -19.73 12.17 -6.27
CA GLY A 246 -21.07 11.58 -6.13
C GLY A 246 -21.08 10.14 -5.58
N TYR A 247 -20.06 9.76 -4.82
CA TYR A 247 -20.02 8.51 -4.05
C TYR A 247 -20.76 8.68 -2.72
N ASP A 248 -21.34 7.61 -2.19
CA ASP A 248 -21.85 7.60 -0.81
C ASP A 248 -20.68 7.50 0.16
N VAL A 249 -20.49 8.55 0.96
CA VAL A 249 -19.43 8.66 1.96
C VAL A 249 -19.89 8.46 3.39
N SER A 250 -21.14 8.03 3.60
CA SER A 250 -21.73 7.89 4.95
C SER A 250 -20.87 7.00 5.87
N LYS A 251 -20.43 5.85 5.37
CA LYS A 251 -19.56 4.92 6.12
C LYS A 251 -18.20 5.50 6.47
N TYR A 252 -17.64 6.30 5.58
CA TYR A 252 -16.39 7.03 5.83
C TYR A 252 -16.54 8.05 6.96
N LEU A 253 -17.65 8.77 7.00
CA LEU A 253 -17.91 9.76 8.04
C LEU A 253 -18.07 9.09 9.41
N ASP A 254 -18.78 7.97 9.47
CA ASP A 254 -18.92 7.18 10.70
C ASP A 254 -17.58 6.63 11.18
N GLN A 255 -16.77 6.04 10.28
CA GLN A 255 -15.44 5.55 10.60
C GLN A 255 -14.51 6.69 11.03
N MET A 256 -14.56 7.85 10.34
CA MET A 256 -13.72 9.00 10.64
C MET A 256 -13.98 9.56 12.03
N LYS A 257 -15.22 9.58 12.48
CA LYS A 257 -15.59 10.01 13.83
C LYS A 257 -14.94 9.13 14.90
N PHE A 258 -15.02 7.80 14.70
CA PHE A 258 -14.37 6.86 15.60
C PHE A 258 -12.84 7.00 15.56
N TYR A 259 -12.28 7.12 14.36
CA TYR A 259 -10.85 7.28 14.13
C TYR A 259 -10.28 8.54 14.82
N LEU A 260 -10.92 9.70 14.65
CA LEU A 260 -10.47 10.94 15.27
C LEU A 260 -10.51 10.87 16.81
N LYS A 261 -11.56 10.23 17.36
CA LYS A 261 -11.64 10.01 18.80
C LYS A 261 -10.50 9.13 19.31
N TYR A 262 -10.24 8.02 18.65
CA TYR A 262 -9.13 7.12 19.00
C TYR A 262 -7.77 7.82 18.93
N ARG A 263 -7.53 8.62 17.89
CA ARG A 263 -6.29 9.40 17.75
C ARG A 263 -6.15 10.50 18.80
N HIS A 264 -7.25 11.16 19.14
CA HIS A 264 -7.28 12.13 20.22
C HIS A 264 -6.87 11.49 21.56
N ASP A 265 -7.42 10.32 21.89
CA ASP A 265 -7.10 9.60 23.11
C ASP A 265 -5.62 9.19 23.16
N ILE A 266 -5.05 8.73 22.04
CA ILE A 266 -3.61 8.44 21.91
C ILE A 266 -2.77 9.72 22.10
N ALA A 267 -3.17 10.84 21.50
CA ALA A 267 -2.44 12.09 21.62
C ALA A 267 -2.37 12.57 23.09
N ILE A 268 -3.47 12.43 23.84
CA ILE A 268 -3.50 12.74 25.27
C ILE A 268 -2.58 11.79 26.05
N GLN A 269 -2.69 10.47 25.83
CA GLN A 269 -1.87 9.46 26.53
C GLN A 269 -0.37 9.64 26.31
N ARG A 270 0.02 10.15 25.14
CA ARG A 270 1.42 10.37 24.74
C ARG A 270 1.90 11.81 25.00
N GLU A 271 1.09 12.66 25.64
CA GLU A 271 1.39 14.07 25.94
C GLU A 271 1.83 14.87 24.70
N LEU A 272 1.25 14.57 23.54
CA LEU A 272 1.56 15.26 22.29
C LEU A 272 1.03 16.71 22.39
N LYS A 273 1.93 17.69 22.20
CA LYS A 273 1.61 19.11 22.42
C LYS A 273 0.66 19.73 21.39
N GLU A 274 0.59 19.16 20.20
CA GLU A 274 -0.32 19.62 19.15
C GLU A 274 -1.50 18.67 19.02
N ASN A 275 -2.65 19.07 19.53
CA ASN A 275 -3.88 18.29 19.46
C ASN A 275 -4.76 18.78 18.30
N VAL A 276 -4.28 18.57 17.08
CA VAL A 276 -5.01 18.88 15.82
C VAL A 276 -6.27 18.04 15.73
N GLU A 277 -6.22 16.82 16.26
CA GLU A 277 -7.32 15.85 16.24
C GLU A 277 -8.54 16.32 17.02
N THR A 278 -8.36 17.00 18.15
CA THR A 278 -9.48 17.58 18.93
C THR A 278 -10.26 18.57 18.08
N ARG A 279 -9.56 19.51 17.44
CA ARG A 279 -10.22 20.52 16.60
C ARG A 279 -10.93 19.90 15.39
N ARG A 280 -10.35 18.86 14.80
CA ARG A 280 -10.96 18.13 13.70
C ARG A 280 -12.18 17.34 14.13
N LEU A 281 -12.13 16.73 15.32
CA LEU A 281 -13.26 16.03 15.92
C LEU A 281 -14.43 16.98 16.20
N GLU A 282 -14.16 18.13 16.81
CA GLU A 282 -15.16 19.18 17.06
C GLU A 282 -15.79 19.68 15.76
N MET A 283 -14.96 19.92 14.72
CA MET A 283 -15.42 20.35 13.41
C MET A 283 -16.28 19.28 12.73
N LEU A 284 -15.91 18.02 12.83
CA LEU A 284 -16.68 16.90 12.26
C LEU A 284 -18.02 16.73 13.00
N ASP A 285 -18.03 16.81 14.33
CA ASP A 285 -19.26 16.75 15.11
C ASP A 285 -20.21 17.92 14.76
N TYR A 286 -19.67 19.11 14.53
CA TYR A 286 -20.46 20.25 14.07
C TYR A 286 -21.07 20.00 12.69
N LEU A 287 -20.30 19.46 11.74
CA LEU A 287 -20.77 19.18 10.38
C LEU A 287 -21.83 18.06 10.33
N LEU A 288 -21.67 17.02 11.16
CA LEU A 288 -22.56 15.85 11.15
C LEU A 288 -23.84 16.04 11.97
N ASN A 289 -23.78 16.75 13.08
CA ASN A 289 -24.89 16.85 14.03
C ASN A 289 -25.66 18.18 13.96
N GLY A 290 -25.22 19.12 13.11
CA GLY A 290 -25.79 20.46 13.03
C GLY A 290 -25.64 21.22 14.35
N ASN A 291 -26.05 22.50 14.37
CA ASN A 291 -26.01 23.34 15.57
C ASN A 291 -26.96 22.81 16.66
N LYS A 292 -26.53 21.86 17.47
CA LYS A 292 -27.19 21.53 18.75
C LYS A 292 -26.81 22.51 19.89
N TYR A 293 -26.05 23.55 19.59
CA TYR A 293 -25.59 24.59 20.53
C TYR A 293 -26.14 25.97 20.13
N ASN A 294 -27.44 26.05 19.83
CA ASN A 294 -28.19 27.30 19.93
C ASN A 294 -29.21 27.21 21.04
#